data_e4c1f06be8ab256fe91339cad032ee33
#
_entry.id   e4c1f06be8ab256fe91339cad032ee33
#
_cell.length_a   1.000
_cell.length_b   1.000
_cell.length_c   1.000
_cell.angle_alpha   90.00
_cell.angle_beta   90.00
_cell.angle_gamma   90.00
#
_symmetry.space_group_name_H-M   'P 1'
#
loop_
_entity.id
_entity.type
_entity.pdbx_description
1 polymer ?
#
loop_
_entity_poly.entity_id
_entity_poly.type
_entity_poly.pdbx_seq_one_letter_code
_entity_poly.pdbx_strand_id
1 'polypeptide(L)'
;MAVLLRDLIANGLCVVNVKRSESESKRLYEDSVAGRITDERFMELSADYEQEQATLKARVTELQAELGQAQEAAVNVEKFMAVVRKYTSFEELTPTLLREFVEKIVVHECWKDEQGTRHQDIEIYYSFVGKVDLPDD
;
A
#
# COMPACT_ATOMS: atom_id res chain seq x y z
N MET A 1 -10.78 3.07 -5.91
CA MET A 1 -10.77 4.55 -5.93
C MET A 1 -11.18 5.18 -4.59
N ALA A 2 -12.26 4.75 -3.94
CA ALA A 2 -12.71 5.32 -2.66
C ALA A 2 -11.72 5.14 -1.50
N VAL A 3 -11.00 4.01 -1.43
CA VAL A 3 -9.98 3.74 -0.40
C VAL A 3 -8.80 4.69 -0.54
N LEU A 4 -8.26 4.85 -1.75
CA LEU A 4 -7.15 5.76 -2.04
C LEU A 4 -7.46 7.22 -1.68
N LEU A 5 -8.68 7.68 -1.96
CA LEU A 5 -9.09 9.04 -1.62
C LEU A 5 -9.18 9.25 -0.11
N ARG A 6 -9.70 8.25 0.63
CA ARG A 6 -9.77 8.28 2.09
C ARG A 6 -8.38 8.34 2.72
N ASP A 7 -7.44 7.54 2.22
CA ASP A 7 -6.07 7.47 2.74
C ASP A 7 -5.28 8.73 2.40
N LEU A 8 -5.51 9.32 1.23
CA LEU A 8 -4.93 10.60 0.85
C LEU A 8 -5.40 11.75 1.76
N ILE A 9 -6.70 11.79 2.09
CA ILE A 9 -7.27 12.77 3.02
C ILE A 9 -6.72 12.56 4.42
N ALA A 10 -6.65 11.31 4.89
CA ALA A 10 -6.11 10.96 6.21
C ALA A 10 -4.63 11.37 6.32
N ASN A 11 -3.81 11.10 5.30
CA ASN A 11 -2.41 11.53 5.26
C ASN A 11 -2.30 13.06 5.30
N GLY A 12 -3.08 13.79 4.50
CA GLY A 12 -3.10 15.24 4.51
C GLY A 12 -3.46 15.81 5.87
N LEU A 13 -4.47 15.26 6.55
CA LEU A 13 -4.88 15.67 7.89
C LEU A 13 -3.81 15.37 8.94
N CYS A 14 -3.16 14.21 8.89
CA CYS A 14 -2.06 13.88 9.80
C CYS A 14 -0.87 14.82 9.63
N VAL A 15 -0.49 15.17 8.41
CA VAL A 15 0.60 16.13 8.13
C VAL A 15 0.28 17.52 8.67
N VAL A 16 -0.97 17.98 8.54
CA VAL A 16 -1.42 19.26 9.10
C VAL A 16 -1.34 19.23 10.63
N ASN A 17 -1.74 18.13 11.27
CA ASN A 17 -1.68 17.98 12.72
C ASN A 17 -0.24 17.96 13.23
N VAL A 18 0.70 17.33 12.54
CA VAL A 18 2.13 17.38 12.88
C VAL A 18 2.64 18.83 12.90
N LYS A 19 2.37 19.61 11.86
CA LYS A 19 2.78 21.02 11.78
C LYS A 19 2.16 21.87 12.87
N ARG A 20 0.90 21.60 13.23
CA ARG A 20 0.21 22.30 14.31
C ARG A 20 0.87 21.98 15.66
N SER A 21 1.13 20.72 15.95
CA SER A 21 1.80 20.30 17.20
C SER A 21 3.21 20.90 17.32
N GLU A 22 3.97 20.98 16.21
CA GLU A 22 5.27 21.66 16.18
C GLU A 22 5.18 23.15 16.52
N SER A 23 4.15 23.85 16.02
CA SER A 23 3.90 25.25 16.32
C SER A 23 3.49 25.48 17.78
N GLU A 24 2.67 24.59 18.34
CA GLU A 24 2.24 24.65 19.74
C GLU A 24 3.40 24.38 20.69
N SER A 25 4.27 23.43 20.38
CA SER A 25 5.51 23.16 21.13
C SER A 25 6.45 24.36 21.15
N LYS A 26 6.58 25.06 20.03
CA LYS A 26 7.38 26.29 19.97
C LYS A 26 6.80 27.40 20.85
N ARG A 27 5.48 27.59 20.84
CA ARG A 27 4.81 28.58 21.73
C ARG A 27 4.99 28.26 23.22
N LEU A 28 4.91 26.97 23.56
CA LEU A 28 5.16 26.48 24.92
C LEU A 28 6.56 26.87 25.40
N TYR A 29 7.58 26.71 24.54
CA TYR A 29 8.95 27.14 24.84
C TYR A 29 9.04 28.66 25.05
N GLU A 30 8.40 29.46 24.19
CA GLU A 30 8.37 30.94 24.32
C GLU A 30 7.70 31.37 25.62
N ASP A 31 6.63 30.71 26.04
CA ASP A 31 5.92 30.97 27.29
C ASP A 31 6.75 30.57 28.53
N SER A 32 7.53 29.51 28.45
CA SER A 32 8.49 29.12 29.50
C SER A 32 9.59 30.15 29.66
N VAL A 33 10.22 30.59 28.57
CA VAL A 33 11.27 31.63 28.60
C VAL A 33 10.73 32.96 29.11
N ALA A 34 9.48 33.29 28.82
CA ALA A 34 8.81 34.49 29.34
C ALA A 34 8.35 34.36 30.79
N GLY A 35 8.59 33.23 31.45
CA GLY A 35 8.20 33.00 32.86
C GLY A 35 6.68 32.89 33.08
N ARG A 36 5.90 32.59 32.02
CA ARG A 36 4.44 32.47 32.11
C ARG A 36 3.98 31.11 32.62
N ILE A 37 4.85 30.10 32.52
CA ILE A 37 4.63 28.75 33.02
C ILE A 37 5.80 28.28 33.85
N THR A 38 5.54 27.40 34.83
CA THR A 38 6.58 26.81 35.66
C THR A 38 7.38 25.75 34.91
N ASP A 39 8.62 25.50 35.34
CA ASP A 39 9.48 24.49 34.72
C ASP A 39 8.86 23.10 34.82
N GLU A 40 8.18 22.75 35.90
CA GLU A 40 7.48 21.46 36.05
C GLU A 40 6.37 21.33 35.01
N ARG A 41 5.57 22.37 34.82
CA ARG A 41 4.48 22.36 33.83
C ARG A 41 5.00 22.37 32.41
N PHE A 42 6.12 23.04 32.15
CA PHE A 42 6.80 23.00 30.88
C PHE A 42 7.27 21.57 30.54
N MET A 43 7.91 20.87 31.48
CA MET A 43 8.39 19.53 31.29
C MET A 43 7.24 18.54 30.99
N GLU A 44 6.13 18.62 31.73
CA GLU A 44 4.96 17.81 31.53
C GLU A 44 4.36 17.99 30.12
N LEU A 45 4.09 19.25 29.75
CA LEU A 45 3.50 19.58 28.45
C LEU A 45 4.45 19.24 27.27
N SER A 46 5.76 19.46 27.44
CA SER A 46 6.76 19.09 26.43
C SER A 46 6.76 17.61 26.17
N ALA A 47 6.72 16.78 27.22
CA ALA A 47 6.70 15.32 27.07
C ALA A 47 5.43 14.86 26.33
N ASP A 48 4.27 15.44 26.65
CA ASP A 48 3.01 15.14 25.97
C ASP A 48 3.07 15.50 24.47
N TYR A 49 3.58 16.68 24.13
CA TYR A 49 3.74 17.11 22.74
C TYR A 49 4.74 16.24 21.97
N GLU A 50 5.85 15.84 22.59
CA GLU A 50 6.83 14.95 21.97
C GLU A 50 6.22 13.57 21.66
N GLN A 51 5.43 13.03 22.58
CA GLN A 51 4.74 11.77 22.39
C GLN A 51 3.67 11.86 21.30
N GLU A 52 2.88 12.94 21.29
CA GLU A 52 1.89 13.18 20.23
C GLU A 52 2.56 13.29 18.85
N GLN A 53 3.65 14.07 18.76
CA GLN A 53 4.41 14.20 17.51
C GLN A 53 4.98 12.86 17.02
N ALA A 54 5.53 12.04 17.92
CA ALA A 54 6.06 10.73 17.56
C ALA A 54 4.95 9.84 16.99
N THR A 55 3.78 9.82 17.63
CA THR A 55 2.62 9.05 17.17
C THR A 55 2.11 9.53 15.80
N LEU A 56 1.98 10.85 15.61
CA LEU A 56 1.53 11.41 14.35
C LEU A 56 2.53 11.18 13.21
N LYS A 57 3.83 11.31 13.47
CA LYS A 57 4.88 11.05 12.49
C LYS A 57 4.91 9.57 12.06
N ALA A 58 4.76 8.64 13.01
CA ALA A 58 4.65 7.22 12.70
C ALA A 58 3.43 6.94 11.81
N ARG A 59 2.29 7.54 12.11
CA ARG A 59 1.06 7.37 11.31
C ARG A 59 1.19 7.96 9.90
N VAL A 60 1.86 9.10 9.75
CA VAL A 60 2.17 9.68 8.43
C VAL A 60 3.01 8.71 7.59
N THR A 61 4.06 8.13 8.19
CA THR A 61 4.94 7.17 7.50
C THR A 61 4.17 5.93 7.05
N GLU A 62 3.32 5.38 7.90
CA GLU A 62 2.47 4.23 7.59
C GLU A 62 1.52 4.53 6.41
N LEU A 63 0.79 5.65 6.48
CA LEU A 63 -0.14 6.06 5.42
C LEU A 63 0.58 6.35 4.10
N GLN A 64 1.79 6.89 4.14
CA GLN A 64 2.60 7.11 2.93
C GLN A 64 3.04 5.80 2.29
N ALA A 65 3.39 4.79 3.11
CA ALA A 65 3.73 3.46 2.60
C ALA A 65 2.51 2.77 1.96
N GLU A 66 1.33 2.84 2.60
CA GLU A 66 0.08 2.32 2.04
C GLU A 66 -0.27 2.98 0.70
N LEU A 67 -0.17 4.30 0.61
CA LEU A 67 -0.40 5.05 -0.63
C LEU A 67 0.60 4.67 -1.73
N GLY A 68 1.88 4.49 -1.39
CA GLY A 68 2.91 4.06 -2.33
C GLY A 68 2.60 2.69 -2.94
N GLN A 69 2.23 1.72 -2.11
CA GLN A 69 1.84 0.37 -2.57
C GLN A 69 0.59 0.41 -3.46
N ALA A 70 -0.41 1.19 -3.08
CA ALA A 70 -1.64 1.31 -3.86
C ALA A 70 -1.40 1.99 -5.22
N GLN A 71 -0.51 2.98 -5.28
CA GLN A 71 -0.12 3.63 -6.54
C GLN A 71 0.66 2.67 -7.45
N GLU A 72 1.58 1.88 -6.90
CA GLU A 72 2.34 0.89 -7.65
C GLU A 72 1.41 -0.18 -8.23
N ALA A 73 0.46 -0.68 -7.44
CA ALA A 73 -0.55 -1.62 -7.91
C ALA A 73 -1.40 -1.04 -9.05
N ALA A 74 -1.83 0.23 -8.94
CA ALA A 74 -2.61 0.89 -9.99
C ALA A 74 -1.82 1.04 -11.30
N VAL A 75 -0.53 1.41 -11.23
CA VAL A 75 0.36 1.49 -12.40
C VAL A 75 0.54 0.13 -13.05
N ASN A 76 0.68 -0.93 -12.26
CA ASN A 76 0.84 -2.29 -12.78
C ASN A 76 -0.42 -2.78 -13.50
N VAL A 77 -1.60 -2.50 -12.95
CA VAL A 77 -2.89 -2.80 -13.61
C VAL A 77 -3.01 -2.04 -14.95
N GLU A 78 -2.62 -0.76 -14.98
CA GLU A 78 -2.68 0.04 -16.20
C GLU A 78 -1.74 -0.51 -17.29
N LYS A 79 -0.52 -0.93 -16.92
CA LYS A 79 0.42 -1.58 -17.83
C LYS A 79 -0.15 -2.88 -18.38
N PHE A 80 -0.75 -3.72 -17.52
CA PHE A 80 -1.40 -4.95 -17.94
C PHE A 80 -2.55 -4.67 -18.92
N MET A 81 -3.41 -3.72 -18.61
CA MET A 81 -4.51 -3.35 -19.50
C MET A 81 -4.03 -2.77 -20.84
N ALA A 82 -2.89 -2.08 -20.88
CA ALA A 82 -2.29 -1.64 -22.13
C ALA A 82 -1.86 -2.81 -23.03
N VAL A 83 -1.29 -3.86 -22.41
CA VAL A 83 -0.94 -5.09 -23.14
C VAL A 83 -2.21 -5.81 -23.64
N VAL A 84 -3.24 -5.95 -22.80
CA VAL A 84 -4.53 -6.55 -23.19
C VAL A 84 -5.16 -5.82 -24.38
N ARG A 85 -5.17 -4.48 -24.37
CA ARG A 85 -5.74 -3.65 -25.45
C ARG A 85 -4.99 -3.77 -26.78
N LYS A 86 -3.71 -4.12 -26.75
CA LYS A 86 -2.89 -4.36 -27.95
C LYS A 86 -3.39 -5.58 -28.73
N TYR A 87 -4.01 -6.53 -28.02
CA TYR A 87 -4.53 -7.77 -28.60
C TYR A 87 -6.06 -7.74 -28.55
N THR A 88 -6.71 -7.41 -29.66
CA THR A 88 -8.18 -7.34 -29.78
C THR A 88 -8.86 -8.69 -30.00
N SER A 89 -8.12 -9.71 -30.45
CA SER A 89 -8.58 -11.08 -30.58
C SER A 89 -7.42 -12.05 -30.37
N PHE A 90 -7.68 -13.11 -29.62
CA PHE A 90 -6.73 -14.21 -29.39
C PHE A 90 -7.16 -15.40 -30.24
N GLU A 91 -6.74 -15.44 -31.50
CA GLU A 91 -7.03 -16.58 -32.39
C GLU A 91 -6.10 -17.74 -32.13
N GLU A 92 -4.84 -17.46 -31.77
CA GLU A 92 -3.84 -18.50 -31.48
C GLU A 92 -2.94 -18.07 -30.31
N LEU A 93 -2.58 -19.05 -29.47
CA LEU A 93 -1.63 -18.86 -28.36
C LEU A 93 -0.19 -18.91 -28.91
N THR A 94 0.36 -17.74 -29.22
CA THR A 94 1.72 -17.65 -29.74
C THR A 94 2.76 -17.54 -28.61
N PRO A 95 4.03 -17.97 -28.81
CA PRO A 95 5.09 -17.78 -27.83
C PRO A 95 5.33 -16.31 -27.46
N THR A 96 5.10 -15.38 -28.37
CA THR A 96 5.24 -13.94 -28.13
C THR A 96 4.16 -13.46 -27.16
N LEU A 97 2.93 -13.87 -27.37
CA LEU A 97 1.79 -13.55 -26.51
C LEU A 97 2.00 -14.11 -25.10
N LEU A 98 2.43 -15.37 -24.99
CA LEU A 98 2.75 -15.96 -23.68
C LEU A 98 3.80 -15.15 -22.93
N ARG A 99 4.87 -14.72 -23.58
CA ARG A 99 5.94 -13.93 -22.93
C ARG A 99 5.51 -12.52 -22.51
N GLU A 100 4.54 -11.93 -23.19
CA GLU A 100 4.01 -10.62 -22.81
C GLU A 100 3.03 -10.70 -21.64
N PHE A 101 2.23 -11.77 -21.53
CA PHE A 101 1.19 -11.91 -20.52
C PHE A 101 1.60 -12.73 -19.30
N VAL A 102 2.46 -13.72 -19.47
CA VAL A 102 2.81 -14.68 -18.41
C VAL A 102 4.23 -14.46 -17.93
N GLU A 103 4.38 -14.19 -16.64
CA GLU A 103 5.69 -14.06 -15.98
C GLU A 103 6.28 -15.44 -15.67
N LYS A 104 5.47 -16.33 -15.07
CA LYS A 104 5.86 -17.71 -14.78
C LYS A 104 4.65 -18.61 -14.66
N ILE A 105 4.88 -19.91 -14.90
CA ILE A 105 3.92 -20.99 -14.67
C ILE A 105 4.56 -21.96 -13.67
N VAL A 106 3.86 -22.25 -12.60
CA VAL A 106 4.25 -23.27 -11.63
C VAL A 106 3.37 -24.48 -11.81
N VAL A 107 3.99 -25.62 -12.09
CA VAL A 107 3.32 -26.90 -12.27
C VAL A 107 3.63 -27.76 -11.05
N HIS A 108 2.61 -28.07 -10.26
CA HIS A 108 2.75 -28.91 -9.07
C HIS A 108 2.81 -30.40 -9.40
N GLU A 109 3.20 -31.20 -8.43
CA GLU A 109 3.20 -32.64 -8.58
C GLU A 109 1.78 -33.17 -8.82
N CYS A 110 1.70 -34.17 -9.71
CA CYS A 110 0.45 -34.82 -10.01
C CYS A 110 0.06 -35.78 -8.88
N TRP A 111 -1.19 -35.72 -8.43
CA TRP A 111 -1.75 -36.60 -7.43
C TRP A 111 -2.99 -37.33 -7.95
N LYS A 112 -3.39 -38.41 -7.29
CA LYS A 112 -4.60 -39.18 -7.63
C LYS A 112 -5.59 -39.10 -6.48
N ASP A 113 -6.86 -38.93 -6.84
CA ASP A 113 -7.95 -39.04 -5.87
C ASP A 113 -8.27 -40.49 -5.50
N GLU A 114 -9.21 -40.68 -4.57
CA GLU A 114 -9.67 -41.99 -4.11
C GLU A 114 -10.30 -42.83 -5.23
N GLN A 115 -10.73 -42.20 -6.33
CA GLN A 115 -11.33 -42.86 -7.51
C GLN A 115 -10.29 -43.18 -8.58
N GLY A 116 -9.02 -42.82 -8.36
CA GLY A 116 -7.89 -43.06 -9.26
C GLY A 116 -7.74 -42.03 -10.37
N THR A 117 -8.51 -40.95 -10.34
CA THR A 117 -8.42 -39.83 -11.30
C THR A 117 -7.17 -39.03 -11.02
N ARG A 118 -6.46 -38.64 -12.05
CA ARG A 118 -5.25 -37.79 -11.94
C ARG A 118 -5.62 -36.33 -11.91
N HIS A 119 -5.05 -35.62 -10.93
CA HIS A 119 -5.14 -34.19 -10.78
C HIS A 119 -3.76 -33.57 -10.79
N GLN A 120 -3.66 -32.33 -11.28
CA GLN A 120 -2.45 -31.55 -11.28
C GLN A 120 -2.79 -30.06 -11.15
N ASP A 121 -2.25 -29.42 -10.15
CA ASP A 121 -2.44 -27.99 -9.93
C ASP A 121 -1.43 -27.21 -10.77
N ILE A 122 -1.92 -26.20 -11.48
CA ILE A 122 -1.11 -25.29 -12.29
C ILE A 122 -1.43 -23.87 -11.87
N GLU A 123 -0.41 -23.15 -11.44
CA GLU A 123 -0.53 -21.74 -11.10
C GLU A 123 0.09 -20.87 -12.20
N ILE A 124 -0.66 -19.89 -12.67
CA ILE A 124 -0.20 -18.96 -13.69
C ILE A 124 -0.05 -17.57 -13.07
N TYR A 125 1.15 -17.01 -13.15
CA TYR A 125 1.44 -15.67 -12.72
C TYR A 125 1.51 -14.77 -13.94
N TYR A 126 0.59 -13.81 -13.99
CA TYR A 126 0.51 -12.85 -15.08
C TYR A 126 1.44 -11.66 -14.86
N SER A 127 2.03 -11.17 -15.93
CA SER A 127 2.85 -9.97 -15.91
C SER A 127 2.07 -8.77 -15.33
N PHE A 128 2.66 -8.05 -14.39
CA PHE A 128 2.14 -6.86 -13.71
C PHE A 128 1.02 -7.08 -12.67
N VAL A 129 0.25 -8.17 -12.74
CA VAL A 129 -0.89 -8.42 -11.83
C VAL A 129 -0.70 -9.65 -10.93
N GLY A 130 0.31 -10.47 -11.20
CA GLY A 130 0.60 -11.67 -10.41
C GLY A 130 -0.41 -12.81 -10.65
N LYS A 131 -0.61 -13.65 -9.63
CA LYS A 131 -1.57 -14.74 -9.66
C LYS A 131 -3.00 -14.20 -9.62
N VAL A 132 -3.84 -14.69 -10.51
CA VAL A 132 -5.28 -14.40 -10.51
C VAL A 132 -6.01 -15.69 -10.12
N ASP A 133 -6.75 -15.66 -9.02
CA ASP A 133 -7.63 -16.75 -8.63
C ASP A 133 -8.94 -16.61 -9.40
N LEU A 134 -9.19 -17.55 -10.31
CA LEU A 134 -10.46 -17.62 -11.04
C LEU A 134 -11.49 -18.29 -10.12
N PRO A 135 -12.75 -17.80 -10.07
CA PRO A 135 -13.80 -18.52 -9.38
C PRO A 135 -14.02 -19.88 -10.04
N ASP A 136 -14.13 -20.91 -9.21
CA ASP A 136 -14.53 -22.24 -9.66
C ASP A 136 -15.95 -22.17 -10.23
N ASP A 137 -16.15 -22.70 -11.45
CA ASP A 137 -17.46 -22.80 -12.11
C ASP A 137 -18.34 -23.88 -11.47
#